data_f54b3a50143c88335610fed305a65e0d
#
_entry.id   f54b3a50143c88335610fed305a65e0d
#
_cell.length_a   1.000
_cell.length_b   1.000
_cell.length_c   1.000
_cell.angle_alpha   90.00
_cell.angle_beta   90.00
_cell.angle_gamma   90.00
#
_symmetry.space_group_name_H-M   'P 1'
#
loop_
_entity.id
_entity.type
_entity.pdbx_description
1 polymer ?
#
loop_
_entity_poly.entity_id
_entity_poly.type
_entity_poly.pdbx_seq_one_letter_code
_entity_poly.pdbx_strand_id
1 'polypeptide(L)'
;MLFAVNVLGGGDKDNWYLAFPVLGAITLVSALWLYFTPIPHEKREDSGVTMGKVWGLLSDRTILLLFLGIFFVVGIDVATNFISSKVMIARFGWDTSDAGVAPQVYFICRTVGAFLGVFFMTKISEMKYFRINILAAIAAILVLAFYEDATVDLICVGGIGFFCSCIFSIIYSMAVQRMPEKANLISGLMITAV
;
A
#
# COMPACT_ATOMS: atom_id res chain seq x y z
N MET A 1 3.10 -12.76 7.60
CA MET A 1 2.81 -13.89 8.50
C MET A 1 3.98 -14.88 8.55
N LEU A 2 4.46 -15.45 7.43
CA LEU A 2 5.60 -16.38 7.41
C LEU A 2 6.89 -15.80 8.03
N PHE A 3 7.18 -14.51 7.85
CA PHE A 3 8.33 -13.86 8.49
C PHE A 3 8.20 -13.88 10.01
N ALA A 4 7.02 -13.57 10.55
CA ALA A 4 6.77 -13.60 11.99
C ALA A 4 6.87 -15.04 12.54
N VAL A 5 6.41 -16.03 11.79
CA VAL A 5 6.52 -17.45 12.15
C VAL A 5 7.99 -17.90 12.14
N ASN A 6 8.77 -17.50 11.15
CA ASN A 6 10.19 -17.84 11.09
C ASN A 6 11.01 -17.17 12.21
N VAL A 7 10.68 -15.92 12.56
CA VAL A 7 11.41 -15.15 13.60
C VAL A 7 10.95 -15.54 15.01
N LEU A 8 9.63 -15.71 15.21
CA LEU A 8 9.07 -15.97 16.54
C LEU A 8 8.87 -17.46 16.83
N GLY A 9 8.63 -18.26 15.79
CA GLY A 9 8.41 -19.71 15.90
C GLY A 9 9.67 -20.57 15.73
N GLY A 10 10.86 -19.97 15.60
CA GLY A 10 12.10 -20.71 15.43
C GLY A 10 12.18 -21.55 14.16
N GLY A 11 11.38 -21.23 13.13
CA GLY A 11 11.30 -21.97 11.87
C GLY A 11 10.32 -23.14 11.86
N ASP A 12 9.68 -23.42 13.01
CA ASP A 12 8.71 -24.50 13.10
C ASP A 12 7.32 -24.02 12.61
N LYS A 13 6.79 -24.71 11.58
CA LYS A 13 5.53 -24.32 10.92
C LYS A 13 4.31 -24.45 11.85
N ASP A 14 4.41 -25.25 12.90
CA ASP A 14 3.34 -25.48 13.86
C ASP A 14 3.17 -24.33 14.85
N ASN A 15 4.16 -23.46 14.97
CA ASN A 15 4.17 -22.32 15.90
C ASN A 15 3.60 -21.00 15.31
N TRP A 16 2.87 -21.09 14.19
CA TRP A 16 2.28 -19.91 13.53
C TRP A 16 1.35 -19.07 14.42
N TYR A 17 0.72 -19.71 15.41
CA TYR A 17 -0.18 -19.05 16.35
C TYR A 17 0.52 -18.08 17.30
N LEU A 18 1.85 -18.21 17.54
CA LEU A 18 2.62 -17.31 18.41
C LEU A 18 2.69 -15.88 17.88
N ALA A 19 2.46 -15.67 16.58
CA ALA A 19 2.40 -14.34 16.01
C ALA A 19 1.21 -13.51 16.54
N PHE A 20 0.07 -14.16 16.84
CA PHE A 20 -1.14 -13.45 17.29
C PHE A 20 -1.00 -12.84 18.70
N PRO A 21 -0.51 -13.55 19.73
CA PRO A 21 -0.26 -12.96 21.05
C PRO A 21 0.71 -11.77 20.98
N VAL A 22 1.77 -11.86 20.16
CA VAL A 22 2.75 -10.77 20.02
C VAL A 22 2.10 -9.55 19.37
N LEU A 23 1.35 -9.74 18.27
CA LEU A 23 0.61 -8.65 17.65
C LEU A 23 -0.45 -8.07 18.59
N GLY A 24 -1.15 -8.94 19.34
CA GLY A 24 -2.10 -8.52 20.37
C GLY A 24 -1.43 -7.68 21.48
N ALA A 25 -0.28 -8.09 21.95
CA ALA A 25 0.47 -7.33 22.96
C ALA A 25 0.91 -5.96 22.44
N ILE A 26 1.43 -5.89 21.21
CA ILE A 26 1.80 -4.62 20.56
C ILE A 26 0.58 -3.70 20.44
N THR A 27 -0.56 -4.25 20.01
CA THR A 27 -1.81 -3.49 19.89
C THR A 27 -2.30 -2.97 21.24
N LEU A 28 -2.25 -3.79 22.29
CA LEU A 28 -2.62 -3.38 23.65
C LEU A 28 -1.70 -2.27 24.19
N VAL A 29 -0.38 -2.40 24.00
CA VAL A 29 0.58 -1.36 24.38
C VAL A 29 0.30 -0.06 23.66
N SER A 30 0.03 -0.14 22.35
CA SER A 30 -0.32 1.04 21.53
C SER A 30 -1.63 1.68 21.98
N ALA A 31 -2.65 0.89 22.33
CA ALA A 31 -3.93 1.38 22.83
C ALA A 31 -3.78 2.05 24.20
N LEU A 32 -3.01 1.44 25.10
CA LEU A 32 -2.70 2.04 26.40
C LEU A 32 -1.91 3.35 26.25
N TRP A 33 -0.95 3.39 25.33
CA TRP A 33 -0.20 4.62 25.03
C TRP A 33 -1.13 5.73 24.57
N LEU A 34 -2.03 5.43 23.62
CA LEU A 34 -3.01 6.40 23.12
C LEU A 34 -3.99 6.86 24.22
N TYR A 35 -4.40 5.96 25.11
CA TYR A 35 -5.28 6.29 26.23
C TYR A 35 -4.67 7.33 27.18
N PHE A 36 -3.37 7.24 27.43
CA PHE A 36 -2.65 8.19 28.31
C PHE A 36 -2.14 9.43 27.57
N THR A 37 -2.21 9.46 26.22
CA THR A 37 -1.76 10.62 25.45
C THR A 37 -2.89 11.65 25.38
N PRO A 38 -2.67 12.89 25.88
CA PRO A 38 -3.66 13.95 25.78
C PRO A 38 -3.84 14.35 24.30
N ILE A 39 -4.92 13.89 23.69
CA ILE A 39 -5.27 14.27 22.32
C ILE A 39 -6.01 15.62 22.39
N PRO A 40 -5.51 16.68 21.72
CA PRO A 40 -6.22 17.95 21.67
C PRO A 40 -7.58 17.74 21.04
N HIS A 41 -8.63 18.10 21.78
CA HIS A 41 -9.99 18.12 21.23
C HIS A 41 -10.11 19.28 20.26
N GLU A 42 -9.94 19.02 18.97
CA GLU A 42 -10.41 19.98 17.96
C GLU A 42 -11.93 20.10 18.07
N LYS A 43 -12.40 21.34 18.25
CA LYS A 43 -13.83 21.61 18.13
C LYS A 43 -14.27 21.13 16.75
N ARG A 44 -15.09 20.08 16.72
CA ARG A 44 -15.82 19.75 15.50
C ARG A 44 -16.60 20.99 15.10
N GLU A 45 -16.11 21.72 14.14
CA GLU A 45 -17.00 22.59 13.38
C GLU A 45 -18.04 21.66 12.78
N ASP A 46 -19.31 21.93 13.11
CA ASP A 46 -20.45 21.28 12.48
C ASP A 46 -20.45 21.68 11.01
N SER A 47 -19.59 21.03 10.25
CA SER A 47 -19.31 21.36 8.85
C SER A 47 -20.47 20.99 7.92
N GLY A 48 -21.64 20.66 8.46
CA GLY A 48 -22.84 20.33 7.65
C GLY A 48 -22.51 19.42 6.46
N VAL A 49 -21.59 18.46 6.70
CA VAL A 49 -21.09 17.55 5.67
C VAL A 49 -22.21 16.58 5.34
N THR A 50 -22.88 16.81 4.23
CA THR A 50 -23.85 15.88 3.67
C THR A 50 -23.13 14.99 2.66
N MET A 51 -23.48 13.71 2.60
CA MET A 51 -22.95 12.76 1.59
C MET A 51 -23.04 13.32 0.17
N GLY A 52 -24.07 14.09 -0.14
CA GLY A 52 -24.20 14.78 -1.42
C GLY A 52 -23.06 15.76 -1.72
N LYS A 53 -22.51 16.44 -0.69
CA LYS A 53 -21.36 17.33 -0.87
C LYS A 53 -20.08 16.56 -1.16
N VAL A 54 -19.92 15.38 -0.57
CA VAL A 54 -18.76 14.49 -0.82
C VAL A 54 -18.80 14.00 -2.26
N TRP A 55 -19.94 13.47 -2.70
CA TRP A 55 -20.13 13.03 -4.09
C TRP A 55 -20.05 14.18 -5.09
N GLY A 56 -20.46 15.38 -4.71
CA GLY A 56 -20.30 16.60 -5.51
C GLY A 56 -18.85 16.95 -5.83
N LEU A 57 -17.87 16.50 -5.02
CA LEU A 57 -16.45 16.68 -5.31
C LEU A 57 -15.99 15.88 -6.53
N LEU A 58 -16.62 14.75 -6.84
CA LEU A 58 -16.33 13.97 -8.03
C LEU A 58 -16.74 14.66 -9.35
N SER A 59 -17.46 15.77 -9.27
CA SER A 59 -17.74 16.62 -10.44
C SER A 59 -16.49 17.36 -10.94
N ASP A 60 -15.48 17.57 -10.08
CA ASP A 60 -14.16 18.03 -10.53
C ASP A 60 -13.42 16.89 -11.19
N ARG A 61 -13.14 17.03 -12.49
CA ARG A 61 -12.42 16.03 -13.29
C ARG A 61 -11.07 15.62 -12.66
N THR A 62 -10.38 16.57 -12.04
CA THR A 62 -9.08 16.28 -11.42
C THR A 62 -9.25 15.40 -10.19
N ILE A 63 -10.21 15.70 -9.34
CA ILE A 63 -10.50 14.90 -8.14
C ILE A 63 -10.99 13.50 -8.54
N LEU A 64 -11.85 13.41 -9.54
CA LEU A 64 -12.32 12.14 -10.08
C LEU A 64 -11.16 11.29 -10.61
N LEU A 65 -10.23 11.87 -11.39
CA LEU A 65 -9.07 11.15 -11.91
C LEU A 65 -8.13 10.70 -10.80
N LEU A 66 -7.93 11.52 -9.77
CA LEU A 66 -7.11 11.15 -8.61
C LEU A 66 -7.77 10.04 -7.79
N PHE A 67 -9.09 10.09 -7.61
CA PHE A 67 -9.87 9.04 -6.95
C PHE A 67 -9.76 7.70 -7.69
N LEU A 68 -10.00 7.71 -9.01
CA LEU A 68 -9.82 6.53 -9.85
C LEU A 68 -8.36 6.05 -9.86
N GLY A 69 -7.40 6.97 -9.81
CA GLY A 69 -5.98 6.65 -9.69
C GLY A 69 -5.69 5.85 -8.42
N ILE A 70 -6.19 6.28 -7.28
CA ILE A 70 -6.07 5.53 -6.01
C ILE A 70 -6.73 4.16 -6.15
N PHE A 71 -7.97 4.11 -6.62
CA PHE A 71 -8.73 2.87 -6.78
C PHE A 71 -7.98 1.83 -7.61
N PHE A 72 -7.43 2.22 -8.76
CA PHE A 72 -6.69 1.28 -9.61
C PHE A 72 -5.33 0.90 -9.01
N VAL A 73 -4.61 1.82 -8.40
CA VAL A 73 -3.30 1.54 -7.79
C VAL A 73 -3.46 0.58 -6.62
N VAL A 74 -4.45 0.80 -5.76
CA VAL A 74 -4.76 -0.11 -4.64
C VAL A 74 -5.23 -1.47 -5.17
N GLY A 75 -6.04 -1.47 -6.24
CA GLY A 75 -6.46 -2.71 -6.91
C GLY A 75 -5.28 -3.53 -7.42
N ILE A 76 -4.31 -2.90 -8.09
CA ILE A 76 -3.07 -3.56 -8.55
C ILE A 76 -2.25 -4.06 -7.35
N ASP A 77 -2.12 -3.27 -6.32
CA ASP A 77 -1.38 -3.58 -5.09
C ASP A 77 -1.92 -4.84 -4.41
N VAL A 78 -3.23 -4.87 -4.17
CA VAL A 78 -3.93 -6.01 -3.58
C VAL A 78 -3.86 -7.24 -4.49
N ALA A 79 -4.13 -7.06 -5.80
CA ALA A 79 -4.08 -8.15 -6.76
C ALA A 79 -2.69 -8.78 -6.84
N THR A 80 -1.63 -7.97 -6.93
CA THR A 80 -0.24 -8.47 -6.99
C THR A 80 0.10 -9.28 -5.76
N ASN A 81 -0.28 -8.79 -4.56
CA ASN A 81 -0.03 -9.50 -3.31
C ASN A 81 -0.73 -10.87 -3.28
N PHE A 82 -2.02 -10.94 -3.64
CA PHE A 82 -2.78 -12.19 -3.61
C PHE A 82 -2.42 -13.17 -4.74
N ILE A 83 -2.06 -12.65 -5.91
CA ILE A 83 -1.80 -13.47 -7.09
C ILE A 83 -0.35 -13.95 -7.14
N SER A 84 0.61 -13.23 -6.54
CA SER A 84 2.03 -13.54 -6.65
C SER A 84 2.38 -14.98 -6.28
N SER A 85 1.89 -15.51 -5.16
CA SER A 85 2.12 -16.91 -4.79
C SER A 85 1.42 -17.89 -5.73
N LYS A 86 0.24 -17.55 -6.23
CA LYS A 86 -0.50 -18.39 -7.19
C LYS A 86 0.21 -18.48 -8.54
N VAL A 87 0.85 -17.40 -8.97
CA VAL A 87 1.67 -17.37 -10.20
C VAL A 87 2.86 -18.31 -10.05
N MET A 88 3.56 -18.32 -8.91
CA MET A 88 4.68 -19.24 -8.65
C MET A 88 4.24 -20.69 -8.67
N ILE A 89 3.09 -21.01 -8.08
CA ILE A 89 2.52 -22.35 -8.12
C ILE A 89 2.11 -22.75 -9.53
N ALA A 90 1.37 -21.88 -10.23
CA ALA A 90 0.78 -22.23 -11.52
C ALA A 90 1.80 -22.31 -12.67
N ARG A 91 2.81 -21.41 -12.67
CA ARG A 91 3.84 -21.37 -13.74
C ARG A 91 5.00 -22.31 -13.49
N PHE A 92 5.46 -22.40 -12.23
CA PHE A 92 6.72 -23.09 -11.91
C PHE A 92 6.52 -24.34 -11.03
N GLY A 93 5.29 -24.69 -10.67
CA GLY A 93 4.99 -25.88 -9.86
C GLY A 93 5.55 -25.81 -8.44
N TRP A 94 5.73 -24.61 -7.89
CA TRP A 94 6.25 -24.46 -6.53
C TRP A 94 5.28 -24.99 -5.49
N ASP A 95 5.80 -25.59 -4.42
CA ASP A 95 5.00 -25.96 -3.27
C ASP A 95 4.41 -24.70 -2.60
N THR A 96 3.23 -24.86 -1.99
CA THR A 96 2.52 -23.75 -1.30
C THR A 96 3.40 -23.06 -0.25
N SER A 97 4.32 -23.82 0.38
CA SER A 97 5.28 -23.26 1.36
C SER A 97 6.30 -22.32 0.71
N ASP A 98 6.83 -22.70 -0.46
CA ASP A 98 7.88 -21.96 -1.15
C ASP A 98 7.30 -20.76 -1.91
N ALA A 99 6.11 -20.92 -2.48
CA ALA A 99 5.38 -19.84 -3.16
C ALA A 99 5.05 -18.65 -2.24
N GLY A 100 5.05 -18.86 -0.92
CA GLY A 100 4.93 -17.81 0.08
C GLY A 100 6.10 -16.80 0.10
N VAL A 101 7.21 -17.09 -0.57
CA VAL A 101 8.33 -16.14 -0.72
C VAL A 101 7.94 -14.95 -1.59
N ALA A 102 7.08 -15.13 -2.60
CA ALA A 102 6.70 -14.04 -3.51
C ALA A 102 5.99 -12.86 -2.79
N PRO A 103 4.93 -13.06 -1.98
CA PRO A 103 4.38 -11.97 -1.18
C PRO A 103 5.36 -11.40 -0.15
N GLN A 104 6.30 -12.18 0.38
CA GLN A 104 7.33 -11.67 1.29
C GLN A 104 8.26 -10.69 0.58
N VAL A 105 8.77 -11.04 -0.59
CA VAL A 105 9.59 -10.16 -1.44
C VAL A 105 8.83 -8.88 -1.77
N TYR A 106 7.55 -9.01 -2.14
CA TYR A 106 6.67 -7.88 -2.39
C TYR A 106 6.64 -6.90 -1.21
N PHE A 107 6.33 -7.38 0.00
CA PHE A 107 6.22 -6.52 1.19
C PHE A 107 7.55 -5.93 1.64
N ILE A 108 8.65 -6.69 1.55
CA ILE A 108 9.98 -6.18 1.87
C ILE A 108 10.35 -5.03 0.91
N CYS A 109 10.21 -5.26 -0.40
CA CYS A 109 10.49 -4.24 -1.40
C CYS A 109 9.57 -3.02 -1.26
N ARG A 110 8.28 -3.23 -0.92
CA ARG A 110 7.33 -2.15 -0.65
C ARG A 110 7.76 -1.31 0.55
N THR A 111 8.19 -1.95 1.63
CA THR A 111 8.67 -1.25 2.82
C THR A 111 9.92 -0.43 2.50
N VAL A 112 10.90 -1.04 1.84
CA VAL A 112 12.12 -0.34 1.40
C VAL A 112 11.78 0.81 0.46
N GLY A 113 10.86 0.60 -0.50
CA GLY A 113 10.39 1.62 -1.43
C GLY A 113 9.73 2.81 -0.73
N ALA A 114 8.94 2.56 0.33
CA ALA A 114 8.31 3.61 1.12
C ALA A 114 9.36 4.47 1.86
N PHE A 115 10.36 3.85 2.50
CA PHE A 115 11.43 4.59 3.17
C PHE A 115 12.30 5.39 2.20
N LEU A 116 12.74 4.76 1.11
CA LEU A 116 13.53 5.44 0.09
C LEU A 116 12.73 6.52 -0.63
N GLY A 117 11.42 6.31 -0.82
CA GLY A 117 10.52 7.27 -1.42
C GLY A 117 10.47 8.59 -0.67
N VAL A 118 10.43 8.57 0.67
CA VAL A 118 10.51 9.79 1.48
C VAL A 118 11.79 10.56 1.17
N PHE A 119 12.93 9.86 1.08
CA PHE A 119 14.22 10.47 0.77
C PHE A 119 14.26 11.05 -0.67
N PHE A 120 13.75 10.31 -1.65
CA PHE A 120 13.73 10.78 -3.04
C PHE A 120 12.79 11.96 -3.25
N MET A 121 11.63 12.00 -2.56
CA MET A 121 10.69 13.11 -2.65
C MET A 121 11.25 14.43 -2.11
N THR A 122 12.30 14.40 -1.27
CA THR A 122 13.01 15.64 -0.85
C THR A 122 13.90 16.22 -1.94
N LYS A 123 14.33 15.40 -2.90
CA LYS A 123 15.29 15.80 -3.95
C LYS A 123 14.67 15.93 -5.34
N ILE A 124 13.58 15.25 -5.60
CA ILE A 124 12.92 15.18 -6.92
C ILE A 124 11.52 15.72 -6.78
N SER A 125 11.04 16.48 -7.78
CA SER A 125 9.66 16.96 -7.75
C SER A 125 8.66 15.78 -7.72
N GLU A 126 7.61 15.89 -6.89
CA GLU A 126 6.57 14.86 -6.69
C GLU A 126 6.04 14.31 -8.01
N MET A 127 5.77 15.19 -8.99
CA MET A 127 5.25 14.79 -10.30
C MET A 127 6.25 13.98 -11.13
N LYS A 128 7.56 14.30 -11.06
CA LYS A 128 8.57 13.52 -11.76
C LYS A 128 8.73 12.14 -11.12
N TYR A 129 8.79 12.11 -9.79
CA TYR A 129 8.88 10.86 -9.04
C TYR A 129 7.67 9.95 -9.31
N PHE A 130 6.46 10.52 -9.30
CA PHE A 130 5.22 9.85 -9.66
C PHE A 130 5.28 9.18 -11.05
N ARG A 131 5.68 9.95 -12.08
CA ARG A 131 5.78 9.42 -13.46
C ARG A 131 6.79 8.30 -13.58
N ILE A 132 7.95 8.42 -12.94
CA ILE A 132 9.00 7.39 -12.96
C ILE A 132 8.46 6.10 -12.32
N ASN A 133 7.84 6.19 -11.15
CA ASN A 133 7.30 5.02 -10.45
C ASN A 133 6.19 4.32 -11.24
N ILE A 134 5.26 5.07 -11.83
CA ILE A 134 4.20 4.49 -12.66
C ILE A 134 4.78 3.77 -13.87
N LEU A 135 5.70 4.40 -14.61
CA LEU A 135 6.31 3.80 -15.78
C LEU A 135 7.10 2.55 -15.43
N ALA A 136 7.84 2.58 -14.33
CA ALA A 136 8.60 1.43 -13.84
C ALA A 136 7.66 0.30 -13.36
N ALA A 137 6.57 0.61 -12.66
CA ALA A 137 5.58 -0.38 -12.27
C ALA A 137 4.90 -1.03 -13.48
N ILE A 138 4.51 -0.25 -14.50
CA ILE A 138 3.94 -0.77 -15.75
C ILE A 138 4.95 -1.68 -16.46
N ALA A 139 6.22 -1.27 -16.57
CA ALA A 139 7.25 -2.09 -17.17
C ALA A 139 7.42 -3.42 -16.41
N ALA A 140 7.44 -3.41 -15.09
CA ALA A 140 7.53 -4.61 -14.27
C ALA A 140 6.33 -5.55 -14.46
N ILE A 141 5.10 -5.00 -14.57
CA ILE A 141 3.89 -5.79 -14.85
C ILE A 141 3.95 -6.41 -16.25
N LEU A 142 4.42 -5.66 -17.26
CA LEU A 142 4.55 -6.19 -18.61
C LEU A 142 5.58 -7.30 -18.70
N VAL A 143 6.74 -7.14 -18.04
CA VAL A 143 7.75 -8.21 -17.97
C VAL A 143 7.18 -9.44 -17.28
N LEU A 144 6.50 -9.29 -16.15
CA LEU A 144 5.82 -10.36 -15.42
C LEU A 144 4.78 -11.10 -16.31
N ALA A 145 4.09 -10.37 -17.19
CA ALA A 145 3.06 -10.95 -18.06
C ALA A 145 3.62 -11.78 -19.20
N PHE A 146 4.75 -11.38 -19.78
CA PHE A 146 5.28 -11.96 -21.03
C PHE A 146 6.52 -12.81 -20.86
N TYR A 147 7.21 -12.71 -19.73
CA TYR A 147 8.44 -13.45 -19.48
C TYR A 147 8.18 -14.53 -18.42
N GLU A 148 8.65 -15.76 -18.67
CA GLU A 148 8.41 -16.92 -17.81
C GLU A 148 9.74 -17.42 -17.21
N ASP A 149 10.19 -16.76 -16.16
CA ASP A 149 11.33 -17.19 -15.35
C ASP A 149 11.06 -16.87 -13.89
N ALA A 150 11.22 -17.86 -13.00
CA ALA A 150 10.87 -17.72 -11.58
C ALA A 150 11.63 -16.60 -10.88
N THR A 151 12.90 -16.39 -11.22
CA THR A 151 13.72 -15.34 -10.63
C THR A 151 13.29 -13.96 -11.13
N VAL A 152 13.01 -13.85 -12.42
CA VAL A 152 12.52 -12.61 -13.04
C VAL A 152 11.15 -12.25 -12.50
N ASP A 153 10.25 -13.22 -12.35
CA ASP A 153 8.94 -13.03 -11.77
C ASP A 153 9.01 -12.50 -10.33
N LEU A 154 9.92 -13.06 -9.50
CA LEU A 154 10.16 -12.55 -8.14
C LEU A 154 10.70 -11.11 -8.13
N ILE A 155 11.63 -10.80 -9.02
CA ILE A 155 12.18 -9.44 -9.17
C ILE A 155 11.07 -8.48 -9.62
N CYS A 156 10.21 -8.88 -10.56
CA CYS A 156 9.09 -8.07 -11.02
C CYS A 156 8.07 -7.83 -9.91
N VAL A 157 7.70 -8.88 -9.15
CA VAL A 157 6.80 -8.76 -7.99
C VAL A 157 7.38 -7.80 -6.95
N GLY A 158 8.66 -7.91 -6.62
CA GLY A 158 9.35 -6.98 -5.74
C GLY A 158 9.39 -5.56 -6.30
N GLY A 159 9.67 -5.42 -7.60
CA GLY A 159 9.67 -4.14 -8.31
C GLY A 159 8.29 -3.45 -8.27
N ILE A 160 7.22 -4.18 -8.51
CA ILE A 160 5.84 -3.64 -8.39
C ILE A 160 5.61 -3.13 -6.97
N GLY A 161 5.96 -3.93 -5.94
CA GLY A 161 5.85 -3.50 -4.54
C GLY A 161 6.64 -2.21 -4.26
N PHE A 162 7.88 -2.14 -4.73
CA PHE A 162 8.75 -0.98 -4.54
C PHE A 162 8.19 0.29 -5.20
N PHE A 163 7.83 0.20 -6.49
CA PHE A 163 7.37 1.37 -7.25
C PHE A 163 5.96 1.81 -6.85
N CYS A 164 5.06 0.89 -6.49
CA CYS A 164 3.71 1.23 -6.04
C CYS A 164 3.67 1.81 -4.61
N SER A 165 4.71 1.64 -3.80
CA SER A 165 4.72 2.00 -2.38
C SER A 165 4.35 3.45 -2.08
N CYS A 166 4.80 4.40 -2.88
CA CYS A 166 4.59 5.84 -2.66
C CYS A 166 3.50 6.45 -3.53
N ILE A 167 3.00 5.73 -4.54
CA ILE A 167 2.03 6.29 -5.51
C ILE A 167 0.75 6.74 -4.81
N PHE A 168 0.22 5.93 -3.90
CA PHE A 168 -0.95 6.28 -3.10
C PHE A 168 -0.76 7.60 -2.36
N SER A 169 0.34 7.74 -1.61
CA SER A 169 0.63 8.94 -0.81
C SER A 169 0.77 10.20 -1.66
N ILE A 170 1.36 10.06 -2.86
CA ILE A 170 1.52 11.18 -3.79
C ILE A 170 0.16 11.62 -4.33
N ILE A 171 -0.67 10.68 -4.80
CA ILE A 171 -2.01 11.00 -5.32
C ILE A 171 -2.86 11.63 -4.22
N TYR A 172 -2.80 11.09 -3.01
CA TYR A 172 -3.52 11.61 -1.86
C TYR A 172 -3.08 13.06 -1.54
N SER A 173 -1.76 13.31 -1.47
CA SER A 173 -1.21 14.65 -1.25
C SER A 173 -1.67 15.64 -2.33
N MET A 174 -1.62 15.24 -3.59
CA MET A 174 -2.09 16.07 -4.71
C MET A 174 -3.59 16.38 -4.62
N ALA A 175 -4.40 15.41 -4.20
CA ALA A 175 -5.83 15.62 -4.04
C ALA A 175 -6.16 16.63 -2.92
N VAL A 176 -5.50 16.50 -1.77
CA VAL A 176 -5.68 17.41 -0.63
C VAL A 176 -5.18 18.82 -0.96
N GLN A 177 -4.03 18.94 -1.65
CA GLN A 177 -3.47 20.24 -2.05
C GLN A 177 -4.33 20.95 -3.10
N ARG A 178 -5.16 20.23 -3.86
CA ARG A 178 -6.03 20.81 -4.89
C ARG A 178 -7.09 21.76 -4.32
N MET A 179 -7.66 21.40 -3.16
CA MET A 179 -8.68 22.20 -2.47
C MET A 179 -8.42 22.18 -0.95
N PRO A 180 -7.47 22.96 -0.44
CA PRO A 180 -7.11 22.95 0.98
C PRO A 180 -8.29 23.26 1.91
N GLU A 181 -9.22 24.13 1.46
CA GLU A 181 -10.42 24.50 2.22
C GLU A 181 -11.38 23.30 2.46
N LYS A 182 -11.29 22.26 1.60
CA LYS A 182 -12.10 21.05 1.69
C LYS A 182 -11.25 19.80 2.00
N ALA A 183 -10.07 19.98 2.59
CA ALA A 183 -9.11 18.91 2.82
C ALA A 183 -9.72 17.72 3.57
N ASN A 184 -10.53 17.96 4.60
CA ASN A 184 -11.19 16.89 5.37
C ASN A 184 -12.18 16.07 4.52
N LEU A 185 -12.93 16.73 3.65
CA LEU A 185 -13.89 16.09 2.74
C LEU A 185 -13.17 15.24 1.68
N ILE A 186 -12.11 15.80 1.10
CA ILE A 186 -11.29 15.14 0.08
C ILE A 186 -10.57 13.95 0.70
N SER A 187 -10.02 14.10 1.91
CA SER A 187 -9.38 13.01 2.64
C SER A 187 -10.34 11.84 2.86
N GLY A 188 -11.56 12.13 3.33
CA GLY A 188 -12.60 11.11 3.49
C GLY A 188 -12.94 10.43 2.16
N LEU A 189 -13.12 11.20 1.08
CA LEU A 189 -13.41 10.66 -0.24
C LEU A 189 -12.28 9.78 -0.76
N MET A 190 -11.01 10.21 -0.65
CA MET A 190 -9.86 9.44 -1.14
C MET A 190 -9.66 8.14 -0.38
N ILE A 191 -9.95 8.11 0.93
CA ILE A 191 -9.88 6.88 1.74
C ILE A 191 -10.97 5.88 1.31
N THR A 192 -12.11 6.32 0.82
CA THR A 192 -13.16 5.40 0.32
C THR A 192 -12.80 4.73 -1.00
N ALA A 193 -11.73 5.19 -1.69
CA ALA A 193 -11.21 4.54 -2.89
C ALA A 193 -10.29 3.33 -2.58
N VAL A 194 -9.92 3.12 -1.29
CA VAL A 194 -9.06 2.03 -0.82
C VAL A 194 -9.88 0.81 -0.45
#